data_e9bf8138feb9e222f5940fd574e7291a
#
_entry.id   e9bf8138feb9e222f5940fd574e7291a
#
_cell.length_a   1.000
_cell.length_b   1.000
_cell.length_c   1.000
_cell.angle_alpha   90.00
_cell.angle_beta   90.00
_cell.angle_gamma   90.00
#
_symmetry.space_group_name_H-M   'P 1'
#
loop_
_entity.id
_entity.type
_entity.pdbx_description
1 polymer ?
#
loop_
_entity_poly.entity_id
_entity_poly.type
_entity_poly.pdbx_seq_one_letter_code
_entity_poly.pdbx_strand_id
1 'polypeptide(L)'
;KVNGVCVVQSTGKVDLGASYESNDSNVQFMWQIYDLSSSQWTTITTWTGANWTTWKPASGSYWIYVTARTSKGSTATFCQGVTLNMGYAIMGSSGTTLTQMINYYNSKAIYPTFYMYSDAPTINDFCRIYVEECTAEGVKPEVAFCQAMKETGFLTFGGDVSITQYNFAGLGTTGNGATGDSFSSVREGVRAQVQHLKAYASTT
;
A
#
# COMPACT_ATOMS: atom_id res chain seq x y z
N LYS A 1 -16.89 -33.35 -4.06
CA LYS A 1 -15.77 -33.13 -3.16
C LYS A 1 -15.04 -31.85 -3.59
N VAL A 2 -14.66 -30.98 -2.64
CA VAL A 2 -13.72 -29.87 -2.88
C VAL A 2 -12.33 -30.38 -2.52
N ASN A 3 -11.38 -30.27 -3.44
CA ASN A 3 -10.05 -30.87 -3.30
C ASN A 3 -9.00 -29.87 -2.83
N GLY A 4 -9.21 -28.56 -3.06
CA GLY A 4 -8.28 -27.52 -2.65
C GLY A 4 -8.71 -26.12 -3.06
N VAL A 5 -7.97 -25.16 -2.54
CA VAL A 5 -8.09 -23.74 -2.89
C VAL A 5 -6.75 -23.28 -3.48
N CYS A 6 -6.81 -22.64 -4.64
CA CYS A 6 -5.71 -21.87 -5.20
C CYS A 6 -5.84 -20.43 -4.75
N VAL A 7 -4.76 -19.85 -4.25
CA VAL A 7 -4.69 -18.47 -3.77
C VAL A 7 -3.62 -17.74 -4.58
N VAL A 8 -4.04 -16.77 -5.39
CA VAL A 8 -3.12 -15.95 -6.20
C VAL A 8 -3.19 -14.51 -5.68
N GLN A 9 -2.13 -14.09 -5.02
CA GLN A 9 -1.99 -12.73 -4.53
C GLN A 9 -1.44 -11.82 -5.62
N SER A 10 -2.06 -10.67 -5.80
CA SER A 10 -1.58 -9.57 -6.62
C SER A 10 -1.75 -8.24 -5.88
N THR A 11 -1.25 -7.13 -6.45
CA THR A 11 -1.34 -5.82 -5.78
C THR A 11 -2.79 -5.44 -5.50
N GLY A 12 -3.13 -5.33 -4.21
CA GLY A 12 -4.43 -4.89 -3.72
C GLY A 12 -5.57 -5.89 -3.87
N LYS A 13 -5.32 -7.12 -4.35
CA LYS A 13 -6.35 -8.16 -4.47
C LYS A 13 -5.79 -9.58 -4.34
N VAL A 14 -6.69 -10.51 -4.05
CA VAL A 14 -6.43 -11.95 -4.05
C VAL A 14 -7.49 -12.63 -4.92
N ASP A 15 -7.06 -13.41 -5.88
CA ASP A 15 -7.94 -14.28 -6.67
C ASP A 15 -7.94 -15.68 -6.03
N LEU A 16 -9.15 -16.19 -5.76
CA LEU A 16 -9.38 -17.48 -5.10
C LEU A 16 -10.05 -18.41 -6.10
N GLY A 17 -9.53 -19.62 -6.24
CA GLY A 17 -10.10 -20.65 -7.11
C GLY A 17 -10.25 -21.99 -6.39
N ALA A 18 -11.38 -22.68 -6.53
CA ALA A 18 -11.61 -24.00 -5.98
C ALA A 18 -11.40 -25.09 -7.02
N SER A 19 -10.59 -26.11 -6.69
CA SER A 19 -10.56 -27.37 -7.40
C SER A 19 -11.59 -28.34 -6.79
N TYR A 20 -12.36 -29.00 -7.62
CA TYR A 20 -13.42 -29.89 -7.15
C TYR A 20 -13.71 -31.03 -8.12
N GLU A 21 -14.35 -32.08 -7.60
CA GLU A 21 -14.88 -33.20 -8.35
C GLU A 21 -16.38 -33.33 -8.07
N SER A 22 -17.19 -33.44 -9.10
CA SER A 22 -18.62 -33.66 -8.97
C SER A 22 -19.21 -34.38 -10.22
N ASN A 23 -20.18 -35.27 -9.99
CA ASN A 23 -20.99 -35.83 -11.05
C ASN A 23 -22.22 -34.95 -11.37
N ASP A 24 -22.39 -33.83 -10.67
CA ASP A 24 -23.44 -32.84 -10.89
C ASP A 24 -22.89 -31.67 -11.69
N SER A 25 -23.53 -31.32 -12.79
CA SER A 25 -23.14 -30.18 -13.63
C SER A 25 -23.53 -28.82 -13.03
N ASN A 26 -24.46 -28.81 -12.06
CA ASN A 26 -24.99 -27.59 -11.43
C ASN A 26 -24.45 -27.43 -10.01
N VAL A 27 -23.12 -27.33 -9.88
CA VAL A 27 -22.48 -27.08 -8.60
C VAL A 27 -22.43 -25.57 -8.35
N GLN A 28 -22.77 -25.17 -7.15
CA GLN A 28 -22.67 -23.80 -6.70
C GLN A 28 -21.64 -23.69 -5.56
N PHE A 29 -20.99 -22.53 -5.46
CA PHE A 29 -19.93 -22.24 -4.50
C PHE A 29 -20.31 -21.02 -3.65
N MET A 30 -19.92 -21.06 -2.38
CA MET A 30 -19.97 -19.94 -1.45
C MET A 30 -18.58 -19.75 -0.86
N TRP A 31 -18.09 -18.52 -0.84
CA TRP A 31 -16.78 -18.17 -0.29
C TRP A 31 -16.93 -17.34 0.97
N GLN A 32 -16.28 -17.78 2.02
CA GLN A 32 -16.24 -17.10 3.31
C GLN A 32 -14.82 -17.00 3.82
N ILE A 33 -14.55 -15.95 4.55
CA ILE A 33 -13.24 -15.65 5.15
C ILE A 33 -13.44 -15.46 6.64
N TYR A 34 -12.55 -16.07 7.43
CA TYR A 34 -12.42 -15.78 8.84
C TYR A 34 -11.12 -15.02 9.07
N ASP A 35 -11.21 -13.79 9.58
CA ASP A 35 -10.07 -12.94 9.93
C ASP A 35 -9.59 -13.29 11.32
N LEU A 36 -8.34 -13.75 11.44
CA LEU A 36 -7.75 -14.14 12.71
C LEU A 36 -7.44 -12.96 13.63
N SER A 37 -7.27 -11.76 13.10
CA SER A 37 -6.96 -10.57 13.89
C SER A 37 -8.19 -9.98 14.58
N SER A 38 -9.30 -9.92 13.85
CA SER A 38 -10.57 -9.35 14.32
C SER A 38 -11.54 -10.40 14.85
N SER A 39 -11.26 -11.70 14.63
CA SER A 39 -12.17 -12.83 14.92
C SER A 39 -13.54 -12.69 14.25
N GLN A 40 -13.56 -12.13 13.03
CA GLN A 40 -14.79 -11.86 12.28
C GLN A 40 -14.91 -12.72 11.02
N TRP A 41 -16.14 -13.10 10.70
CA TRP A 41 -16.51 -13.75 9.45
C TRP A 41 -16.95 -12.72 8.41
N THR A 42 -16.51 -12.94 7.17
CA THR A 42 -16.97 -12.19 6.00
C THR A 42 -17.39 -13.16 4.91
N THR A 43 -18.58 -12.99 4.34
CA THR A 43 -19.00 -13.71 3.15
C THR A 43 -18.59 -12.89 1.92
N ILE A 44 -17.68 -13.45 1.11
CA ILE A 44 -17.19 -12.82 -0.12
C ILE A 44 -18.20 -12.97 -1.23
N THR A 45 -18.70 -14.20 -1.43
CA THR A 45 -19.80 -14.48 -2.37
C THR A 45 -20.81 -15.41 -1.72
N THR A 46 -22.08 -15.17 -2.02
CA THR A 46 -23.13 -16.14 -1.79
C THR A 46 -23.09 -17.21 -2.89
N TRP A 47 -24.05 -18.11 -2.92
CA TRP A 47 -24.10 -19.24 -3.85
C TRP A 47 -24.03 -18.80 -5.33
N THR A 48 -22.98 -19.17 -6.02
CA THR A 48 -22.70 -18.86 -7.43
C THR A 48 -22.19 -20.11 -8.16
N GLY A 49 -22.43 -20.20 -9.46
CA GLY A 49 -21.85 -21.27 -10.30
C GLY A 49 -20.35 -21.10 -10.57
N ALA A 50 -19.78 -19.94 -10.29
CA ALA A 50 -18.34 -19.71 -10.47
C ALA A 50 -17.57 -20.35 -9.31
N ASN A 51 -16.58 -21.19 -9.63
CA ASN A 51 -15.67 -21.79 -8.66
C ASN A 51 -14.46 -20.90 -8.34
N TRP A 52 -14.51 -19.63 -8.71
CA TRP A 52 -13.50 -18.62 -8.42
C TRP A 52 -14.15 -17.30 -7.97
N THR A 53 -13.37 -16.48 -7.25
CA THR A 53 -13.79 -15.15 -6.82
C THR A 53 -12.57 -14.28 -6.59
N THR A 54 -12.77 -12.95 -6.58
CA THR A 54 -11.74 -11.97 -6.21
C THR A 54 -12.10 -11.34 -4.88
N TRP A 55 -11.10 -11.19 -4.01
CA TRP A 55 -11.21 -10.60 -2.70
C TRP A 55 -10.15 -9.50 -2.51
N LYS A 56 -10.48 -8.42 -1.79
CA LYS A 56 -9.58 -7.30 -1.50
C LYS A 56 -9.31 -7.20 0.00
N PRO A 57 -8.41 -8.01 0.55
CA PRO A 57 -8.08 -7.99 1.97
C PRO A 57 -7.09 -6.87 2.33
N ALA A 58 -6.98 -6.59 3.63
CA ALA A 58 -5.77 -6.02 4.21
C ALA A 58 -4.68 -7.09 4.35
N SER A 59 -3.44 -6.69 4.71
CA SER A 59 -2.44 -7.65 5.16
C SER A 59 -2.89 -8.29 6.46
N GLY A 60 -2.71 -9.60 6.60
CA GLY A 60 -3.16 -10.33 7.77
C GLY A 60 -3.17 -11.85 7.58
N SER A 61 -3.62 -12.56 8.59
CA SER A 61 -3.78 -14.01 8.56
C SER A 61 -5.26 -14.37 8.57
N TYR A 62 -5.63 -15.27 7.67
CA TYR A 62 -7.03 -15.60 7.38
C TYR A 62 -7.22 -17.09 7.22
N TRP A 63 -8.42 -17.56 7.54
CA TRP A 63 -8.92 -18.84 7.06
C TRP A 63 -9.86 -18.60 5.88
N ILE A 64 -9.59 -19.23 4.74
CA ILE A 64 -10.41 -19.20 3.56
C ILE A 64 -11.27 -20.45 3.55
N TYR A 65 -12.58 -20.27 3.45
CA TYR A 65 -13.56 -21.36 3.35
C TYR A 65 -14.26 -21.31 2.00
N VAL A 66 -14.27 -22.44 1.31
CA VAL A 66 -15.12 -22.63 0.14
C VAL A 66 -16.07 -23.79 0.40
N THR A 67 -17.35 -23.53 0.29
CA THR A 67 -18.40 -24.56 0.38
C THR A 67 -19.02 -24.73 -0.99
N ALA A 68 -18.97 -25.96 -1.52
CA ALA A 68 -19.66 -26.35 -2.73
C ALA A 68 -20.98 -27.07 -2.37
N ARG A 69 -22.04 -26.82 -3.14
CA ARG A 69 -23.29 -27.58 -3.05
C ARG A 69 -23.75 -28.06 -4.42
N THR A 70 -24.33 -29.23 -4.45
CA THR A 70 -24.98 -29.80 -5.65
C THR A 70 -26.44 -29.38 -5.76
N SER A 71 -27.04 -29.54 -6.93
CA SER A 71 -28.50 -29.34 -7.15
C SER A 71 -29.38 -30.22 -6.23
N LYS A 72 -28.83 -31.34 -5.75
CA LYS A 72 -29.51 -32.28 -4.82
C LYS A 72 -29.32 -31.94 -3.35
N GLY A 73 -28.63 -30.80 -3.03
CA GLY A 73 -28.42 -30.32 -1.67
C GLY A 73 -27.21 -30.92 -0.94
N SER A 74 -26.47 -31.84 -1.56
CA SER A 74 -25.21 -32.33 -0.95
C SER A 74 -24.16 -31.20 -0.88
N THR A 75 -23.47 -31.06 0.24
CA THR A 75 -22.47 -30.02 0.46
C THR A 75 -21.10 -30.61 0.77
N ALA A 76 -20.04 -29.90 0.42
CA ALA A 76 -18.66 -30.18 0.82
C ALA A 76 -17.93 -28.86 1.06
N THR A 77 -17.22 -28.76 2.17
CA THR A 77 -16.42 -27.56 2.54
C THR A 77 -14.94 -27.92 2.57
N PHE A 78 -14.12 -27.01 2.08
CA PHE A 78 -12.66 -27.03 2.25
C PHE A 78 -12.22 -25.72 2.89
N CYS A 79 -11.25 -25.77 3.77
CA CYS A 79 -10.67 -24.58 4.37
C CYS A 79 -9.16 -24.60 4.29
N GLN A 80 -8.57 -23.41 4.17
CA GLN A 80 -7.12 -23.21 4.10
C GLN A 80 -6.71 -21.94 4.82
N GLY A 81 -5.71 -22.06 5.71
CA GLY A 81 -5.08 -20.90 6.33
C GLY A 81 -4.12 -20.22 5.35
N VAL A 82 -4.11 -18.89 5.33
CA VAL A 82 -3.19 -18.08 4.54
C VAL A 82 -2.72 -16.87 5.34
N THR A 83 -1.47 -16.47 5.12
CA THR A 83 -0.97 -15.17 5.59
C THR A 83 -0.68 -14.32 4.36
N LEU A 84 -1.32 -13.16 4.28
CA LEU A 84 -1.25 -12.24 3.15
C LEU A 84 -0.44 -11.00 3.54
N ASN A 85 0.48 -10.63 2.68
CA ASN A 85 1.18 -9.34 2.77
C ASN A 85 0.79 -8.52 1.53
N MET A 86 -0.32 -7.78 1.67
CA MET A 86 -0.93 -7.06 0.54
C MET A 86 -0.15 -5.83 0.12
N GLY A 87 0.88 -5.45 0.89
CA GLY A 87 1.62 -4.22 0.67
C GLY A 87 0.71 -2.98 0.78
N TYR A 88 1.30 -1.83 1.07
CA TYR A 88 0.56 -0.57 0.98
C TYR A 88 0.81 0.00 -0.42
N ALA A 89 -0.24 0.12 -1.24
CA ALA A 89 -0.09 0.62 -2.60
C ALA A 89 0.46 2.06 -2.59
N ILE A 90 1.49 2.32 -3.38
CA ILE A 90 2.07 3.66 -3.55
C ILE A 90 1.08 4.57 -4.28
N MET A 91 0.45 4.04 -5.33
CA MET A 91 -0.52 4.77 -6.17
C MET A 91 -1.93 4.72 -5.56
N GLY A 92 -2.74 5.74 -5.90
CA GLY A 92 -4.16 5.82 -5.55
C GLY A 92 -4.53 7.00 -4.67
N SER A 93 -5.81 7.05 -4.25
CA SER A 93 -6.31 8.05 -3.31
C SER A 93 -5.87 7.75 -1.88
N SER A 94 -5.75 8.78 -1.08
CA SER A 94 -5.41 8.71 0.35
C SER A 94 -6.55 9.25 1.22
N GLY A 95 -6.73 8.62 2.38
CA GLY A 95 -7.55 9.17 3.47
C GLY A 95 -6.72 9.96 4.51
N THR A 96 -5.40 10.03 4.32
CA THR A 96 -4.52 10.75 5.25
C THR A 96 -4.69 12.26 5.06
N THR A 97 -4.96 12.96 6.15
CA THR A 97 -5.16 14.41 6.15
C THR A 97 -3.84 15.16 6.36
N LEU A 98 -3.79 16.41 5.87
CA LEU A 98 -2.67 17.32 6.12
C LEU A 98 -2.35 17.43 7.63
N THR A 99 -3.39 17.54 8.47
CA THR A 99 -3.24 17.63 9.93
C THR A 99 -2.56 16.37 10.52
N GLN A 100 -2.88 15.18 10.01
CA GLN A 100 -2.24 13.95 10.47
C GLN A 100 -0.74 13.93 10.12
N MET A 101 -0.36 14.37 8.92
CA MET A 101 1.04 14.46 8.51
C MET A 101 1.83 15.45 9.39
N ILE A 102 1.26 16.64 9.65
CA ILE A 102 1.86 17.67 10.52
C ILE A 102 2.04 17.12 11.95
N ASN A 103 0.99 16.53 12.52
CA ASN A 103 1.03 15.97 13.87
C ASN A 103 2.05 14.84 13.98
N TYR A 104 2.15 13.99 12.97
CA TYR A 104 3.16 12.93 12.93
C TYR A 104 4.57 13.52 12.96
N TYR A 105 4.88 14.50 12.12
CA TYR A 105 6.18 15.16 12.12
C TYR A 105 6.49 15.80 13.48
N ASN A 106 5.58 16.62 14.00
CA ASN A 106 5.76 17.35 15.26
C ASN A 106 5.90 16.43 16.48
N SER A 107 5.43 15.18 16.38
CA SER A 107 5.63 14.16 17.42
C SER A 107 7.06 13.60 17.45
N LYS A 108 7.86 13.85 16.40
CA LYS A 108 9.19 13.26 16.20
C LYS A 108 10.33 14.29 16.15
N ALA A 109 10.08 15.49 15.60
CA ALA A 109 11.12 16.47 15.33
C ALA A 109 10.59 17.91 15.40
N ILE A 110 11.51 18.85 15.44
CA ILE A 110 11.28 20.29 15.27
C ILE A 110 11.63 20.63 13.83
N TYR A 111 10.78 21.42 13.16
CA TYR A 111 11.00 21.81 11.78
C TYR A 111 12.25 22.68 11.63
N PRO A 112 13.19 22.39 10.70
CA PRO A 112 14.43 23.09 10.58
C PRO A 112 14.25 24.55 10.17
N THR A 113 14.92 25.46 10.88
CA THR A 113 14.91 26.88 10.56
C THR A 113 15.56 27.20 9.20
N PHE A 114 16.36 26.27 8.66
CA PHE A 114 16.92 26.38 7.31
C PHE A 114 15.87 26.67 6.23
N TYR A 115 14.67 26.11 6.36
CA TYR A 115 13.61 26.29 5.37
C TYR A 115 12.82 27.60 5.49
N MET A 116 13.11 28.46 6.50
CA MET A 116 12.36 29.68 6.79
C MET A 116 12.23 30.61 5.58
N TYR A 117 13.24 30.65 4.70
CA TYR A 117 13.27 31.50 3.51
C TYR A 117 13.05 30.72 2.20
N SER A 118 12.63 29.47 2.29
CA SER A 118 12.28 28.64 1.14
C SER A 118 10.78 28.75 0.79
N ASP A 119 10.35 28.00 -0.21
CA ASP A 119 8.94 27.81 -0.58
C ASP A 119 8.14 26.95 0.42
N ALA A 120 8.79 26.46 1.49
CA ALA A 120 8.18 25.73 2.60
C ALA A 120 8.65 26.27 3.96
N PRO A 121 8.30 27.52 4.35
CA PRO A 121 8.77 28.12 5.59
C PRO A 121 8.28 27.43 6.86
N THR A 122 7.21 26.64 6.80
CA THR A 122 6.66 25.92 7.92
C THR A 122 6.41 24.45 7.57
N ILE A 123 6.28 23.60 8.59
CA ILE A 123 5.88 22.18 8.37
C ILE A 123 4.52 22.06 7.67
N ASN A 124 3.63 23.02 7.86
CA ASN A 124 2.36 23.07 7.15
C ASN A 124 2.58 23.22 5.64
N ASP A 125 3.45 24.17 5.23
CA ASP A 125 3.77 24.40 3.83
C ASP A 125 4.48 23.18 3.22
N PHE A 126 5.40 22.57 3.96
CA PHE A 126 6.09 21.36 3.55
C PHE A 126 5.11 20.20 3.29
N CYS A 127 4.24 19.90 4.25
CA CYS A 127 3.23 18.84 4.09
C CYS A 127 2.23 19.17 2.97
N ARG A 128 1.86 20.45 2.79
CA ARG A 128 0.97 20.89 1.70
C ARG A 128 1.58 20.64 0.32
N ILE A 129 2.89 20.90 0.17
CA ILE A 129 3.62 20.60 -1.08
C ILE A 129 3.55 19.09 -1.38
N TYR A 130 3.76 18.21 -0.37
CA TYR A 130 3.59 16.77 -0.56
C TYR A 130 2.18 16.39 -1.03
N VAL A 131 1.15 16.96 -0.42
CA VAL A 131 -0.23 16.69 -0.83
C VAL A 131 -0.47 17.12 -2.28
N GLU A 132 -0.02 18.32 -2.66
CA GLU A 132 -0.21 18.89 -4.00
C GLU A 132 0.53 18.06 -5.07
N GLU A 133 1.83 17.83 -4.90
CA GLU A 133 2.64 17.10 -5.88
C GLU A 133 2.22 15.63 -5.98
N CYS A 134 1.91 14.98 -4.86
CA CYS A 134 1.42 13.61 -4.87
C CYS A 134 0.03 13.50 -5.54
N THR A 135 -0.87 14.45 -5.30
CA THR A 135 -2.19 14.46 -5.95
C THR A 135 -2.06 14.60 -7.46
N ALA A 136 -1.17 15.49 -7.93
CA ALA A 136 -0.92 15.69 -9.35
C ALA A 136 -0.41 14.42 -10.06
N GLU A 137 0.37 13.60 -9.35
CA GLU A 137 0.97 12.38 -9.90
C GLU A 137 0.19 11.09 -9.59
N GLY A 138 -0.88 11.18 -8.78
CA GLY A 138 -1.65 10.01 -8.35
C GLY A 138 -0.94 9.11 -7.33
N VAL A 139 0.08 9.64 -6.65
CA VAL A 139 0.81 8.99 -5.56
C VAL A 139 0.14 9.32 -4.23
N LYS A 140 0.14 8.39 -3.27
CA LYS A 140 -0.37 8.66 -1.92
C LYS A 140 0.59 9.55 -1.13
N PRO A 141 0.15 10.72 -0.63
CA PRO A 141 1.03 11.67 0.07
C PRO A 141 1.77 11.09 1.26
N GLU A 142 1.10 10.26 2.07
CA GLU A 142 1.70 9.62 3.24
C GLU A 142 2.86 8.68 2.88
N VAL A 143 2.83 8.06 1.71
CA VAL A 143 3.92 7.17 1.27
C VAL A 143 5.17 7.97 0.97
N ALA A 144 5.06 9.00 0.11
CA ALA A 144 6.18 9.85 -0.24
C ALA A 144 6.72 10.61 0.98
N PHE A 145 5.82 11.16 1.81
CA PHE A 145 6.19 11.87 3.03
C PHE A 145 6.91 10.96 4.05
N CYS A 146 6.38 9.78 4.35
CA CYS A 146 7.03 8.85 5.27
C CYS A 146 8.37 8.35 4.74
N GLN A 147 8.51 8.15 3.42
CA GLN A 147 9.80 7.85 2.81
C GLN A 147 10.80 8.99 3.09
N ALA A 148 10.42 10.24 2.80
CA ALA A 148 11.29 11.38 3.05
C ALA A 148 11.70 11.49 4.53
N MET A 149 10.76 11.27 5.46
CA MET A 149 11.07 11.28 6.90
C MET A 149 12.08 10.20 7.27
N LYS A 150 11.98 9.03 6.69
CA LYS A 150 12.93 7.92 6.91
C LYS A 150 14.29 8.23 6.30
N GLU A 151 14.33 8.64 5.05
CA GLU A 151 15.59 8.87 4.30
C GLU A 151 16.40 10.08 4.84
N THR A 152 15.70 11.11 5.34
CA THR A 152 16.34 12.32 5.87
C THR A 152 16.48 12.34 7.39
N GLY A 153 16.06 11.29 8.08
CA GLY A 153 16.00 11.29 9.55
C GLY A 153 15.14 12.43 10.09
N PHE A 154 13.91 12.58 9.58
CA PHE A 154 12.99 13.69 9.92
C PHE A 154 13.60 15.08 9.63
N LEU A 155 14.20 15.26 8.45
CA LEU A 155 14.84 16.49 7.96
C LEU A 155 16.09 16.93 8.74
N THR A 156 16.69 16.05 9.53
CA THR A 156 17.96 16.30 10.20
C THR A 156 19.15 16.08 9.28
N PHE A 157 18.98 15.22 8.27
CA PHE A 157 20.04 14.78 7.37
C PHE A 157 21.21 14.16 8.14
N GLY A 158 22.39 14.03 7.55
CA GLY A 158 23.56 13.45 8.24
C GLY A 158 24.24 12.32 7.46
N GLY A 159 23.72 11.99 6.27
CA GLY A 159 24.35 11.11 5.29
C GLY A 159 25.04 11.89 4.16
N ASP A 160 25.11 11.28 2.99
CA ASP A 160 25.75 11.85 1.78
C ASP A 160 24.97 13.05 1.21
N VAL A 161 23.69 13.19 1.54
CA VAL A 161 22.82 14.30 1.11
C VAL A 161 22.75 15.38 2.19
N SER A 162 22.94 16.64 1.79
CA SER A 162 22.82 17.82 2.65
C SER A 162 21.41 18.41 2.59
N ILE A 163 20.97 19.08 3.67
CA ILE A 163 19.73 19.85 3.74
C ILE A 163 19.64 20.93 2.63
N THR A 164 20.78 21.45 2.17
CA THR A 164 20.85 22.49 1.12
C THR A 164 20.47 21.99 -0.27
N GLN A 165 20.41 20.67 -0.46
CA GLN A 165 20.12 20.06 -1.76
C GLN A 165 18.62 19.88 -2.04
N TYR A 166 17.76 20.07 -1.05
CA TYR A 166 16.31 19.76 -1.16
C TYR A 166 16.01 18.36 -1.70
N ASN A 167 16.91 17.40 -1.46
CA ASN A 167 16.82 16.03 -1.91
C ASN A 167 16.29 15.14 -0.77
N PHE A 168 15.00 14.81 -0.82
CA PHE A 168 14.30 14.12 0.28
C PHE A 168 14.30 12.60 0.17
N ALA A 169 14.88 12.03 -0.90
CA ALA A 169 14.89 10.59 -1.15
C ALA A 169 16.27 10.04 -1.58
N GLY A 170 17.34 10.83 -1.42
CA GLY A 170 18.66 10.40 -1.83
C GLY A 170 18.82 10.16 -3.33
N LEU A 171 18.07 10.89 -4.17
CA LEU A 171 18.12 10.72 -5.62
C LEU A 171 19.53 11.00 -6.15
N GLY A 172 19.98 10.17 -7.09
CA GLY A 172 21.32 10.29 -7.68
C GLY A 172 22.47 9.84 -6.77
N THR A 173 22.22 9.41 -5.52
CA THR A 173 23.27 8.85 -4.67
C THR A 173 23.65 7.45 -5.14
N THR A 174 24.95 7.19 -5.28
CA THR A 174 25.49 5.87 -5.65
C THR A 174 26.32 5.25 -4.51
N GLY A 175 26.30 5.87 -3.32
CA GLY A 175 27.17 5.51 -2.20
C GLY A 175 28.59 6.07 -2.36
N ASN A 176 29.48 5.69 -1.45
CA ASN A 176 30.90 6.10 -1.47
C ASN A 176 31.14 7.64 -1.48
N GLY A 177 30.27 8.42 -0.84
CA GLY A 177 30.38 9.87 -0.74
C GLY A 177 29.83 10.62 -1.95
N ALA A 178 29.07 9.99 -2.85
CA ALA A 178 28.37 10.68 -3.92
C ALA A 178 27.20 11.49 -3.32
N THR A 179 27.23 12.80 -3.51
CA THR A 179 26.31 13.77 -2.88
C THR A 179 24.89 13.73 -3.42
N GLY A 180 24.62 12.97 -4.50
CA GLY A 180 23.30 12.91 -5.13
C GLY A 180 22.90 14.21 -5.84
N ASP A 181 21.65 14.25 -6.29
CA ASP A 181 21.09 15.38 -7.03
C ASP A 181 20.77 16.56 -6.09
N SER A 182 20.75 17.78 -6.65
CA SER A 182 20.34 19.00 -5.96
C SER A 182 19.20 19.68 -6.72
N PHE A 183 18.23 20.20 -5.99
CA PHE A 183 17.03 20.85 -6.53
C PHE A 183 17.00 22.32 -6.12
N SER A 184 16.28 23.16 -6.88
CA SER A 184 16.27 24.60 -6.68
C SER A 184 15.30 25.05 -5.56
N SER A 185 14.35 24.17 -5.17
CA SER A 185 13.34 24.45 -4.15
C SER A 185 12.86 23.16 -3.47
N VAL A 186 12.16 23.31 -2.34
CA VAL A 186 11.49 22.20 -1.66
C VAL A 186 10.50 21.52 -2.60
N ARG A 187 9.69 22.29 -3.32
CA ARG A 187 8.70 21.75 -4.27
C ARG A 187 9.34 20.92 -5.37
N GLU A 188 10.43 21.40 -5.95
CA GLU A 188 11.13 20.66 -7.02
C GLU A 188 11.69 19.33 -6.50
N GLY A 189 12.31 19.34 -5.32
CA GLY A 189 12.81 18.11 -4.70
C GLY A 189 11.71 17.12 -4.34
N VAL A 190 10.57 17.58 -3.81
CA VAL A 190 9.40 16.76 -3.55
C VAL A 190 8.83 16.19 -4.84
N ARG A 191 8.68 17.00 -5.89
CA ARG A 191 8.22 16.56 -7.21
C ARG A 191 9.09 15.47 -7.79
N ALA A 192 10.41 15.65 -7.75
CA ALA A 192 11.36 14.66 -8.24
C ALA A 192 11.21 13.31 -7.49
N GLN A 193 11.09 13.33 -6.16
CA GLN A 193 10.83 12.15 -5.37
C GLN A 193 9.51 11.47 -5.74
N VAL A 194 8.43 12.24 -5.85
CA VAL A 194 7.08 11.72 -6.17
C VAL A 194 7.06 11.07 -7.55
N GLN A 195 7.68 11.71 -8.55
CA GLN A 195 7.80 11.15 -9.90
C GLN A 195 8.65 9.88 -9.92
N HIS A 196 9.71 9.82 -9.12
CA HIS A 196 10.52 8.63 -8.96
C HIS A 196 9.71 7.46 -8.36
N LEU A 197 8.93 7.71 -7.30
CA LEU A 197 8.01 6.71 -6.74
C LEU A 197 6.96 6.24 -7.74
N LYS A 198 6.39 7.16 -8.53
CA LYS A 198 5.44 6.82 -9.60
C LYS A 198 6.08 5.93 -10.66
N ALA A 199 7.30 6.23 -11.07
CA ALA A 199 8.01 5.42 -12.07
C ALA A 199 8.18 3.97 -11.61
N TYR A 200 8.54 3.74 -10.34
CA TYR A 200 8.63 2.37 -9.78
C TYR A 200 7.28 1.70 -9.63
N ALA A 201 6.22 2.44 -9.30
CA ALA A 201 4.90 1.88 -9.04
C ALA A 201 4.10 1.59 -10.32
N SER A 202 4.48 2.16 -11.46
CA SER A 202 3.75 2.06 -12.74
C SER A 202 4.44 1.20 -13.79
N THR A 203 5.49 0.48 -13.45
CA THR A 203 6.24 -0.40 -14.37
C THR A 203 5.62 -1.79 -14.57
N THR A 204 4.31 -1.93 -14.33
CA THR A 204 3.56 -3.17 -14.59
C THR A 204 2.43 -2.96 -15.56
#